data_7aeaf9e946569547decebeb671f553f2
#
_entry.id   7aeaf9e946569547decebeb671f553f2
#
_cell.length_a   1.000
_cell.length_b   1.000
_cell.length_c   1.000
_cell.angle_alpha   90.00
_cell.angle_beta   90.00
_cell.angle_gamma   90.00
#
_symmetry.space_group_name_H-M   'P 1'
#
loop_
_entity.id
_entity.type
_entity.pdbx_description
1 polymer ?
#
loop_
_entity_poly.entity_id
_entity_poly.type
_entity_poly.pdbx_seq_one_letter_code
_entity_poly.pdbx_strand_id
1 'polypeptide(L)'
;MIDERLSDQLAAPIAATDRIASLDVLRGFTLLGILLANIQDFASPTGILHDIPLDVVSQRGAHHALDVAVMIAQWIFVEGKMRALFGLLFGAGTVLLLERIERRAGPELAADVFHRRNMWLLFFGIIHGTLIWNGDILLLYGSFALLALYPLRNVRANRLVTIGLAMSLAGGTLGISNGMGLSTAWHSAALQEQAAKARAEHKALSAEQQTVVDSAVALRREEIQSISETVTVGRSGYLISEPENAKGEADFVSLVFRSGWCFEILGILIAGMGFYKTGFLSARLSSRFYLTTAVVGYAITGAVVLIGLNHARRFGFSDAVTTEWIFLPYGVEQIAGMLANASILLLLVRHRILVPVQRGLAAVGRTALSNYLMTSLGCQFLFKWGPWKLYGKLEYYQDVYVVGCVWAINIIASLIWLRFFSFGPFEWLWRSLTYWRPQRLIAE
;
A
#
# COMPACT_ATOMS: atom_id res chain seq x y z
N MET A 1 -27.90 25.98 -17.60
CA MET A 1 -28.73 25.00 -16.90
C MET A 1 -28.54 23.68 -17.61
N ILE A 2 -27.84 22.73 -17.01
CA ILE A 2 -27.73 21.37 -17.52
C ILE A 2 -29.11 20.75 -17.33
N ASP A 3 -29.64 20.17 -18.40
CA ASP A 3 -30.97 19.54 -18.42
C ASP A 3 -31.09 18.56 -17.21
N GLU A 4 -32.07 18.75 -16.34
CA GLU A 4 -32.29 17.93 -15.13
C GLU A 4 -32.40 16.44 -15.46
N ARG A 5 -32.93 16.09 -16.63
CA ARG A 5 -33.06 14.71 -17.11
C ARG A 5 -31.68 14.09 -17.45
N LEU A 6 -30.75 14.88 -17.99
CA LEU A 6 -29.39 14.42 -18.25
C LEU A 6 -28.64 14.19 -16.94
N SER A 7 -28.82 15.06 -15.95
CA SER A 7 -28.23 14.91 -14.62
C SER A 7 -28.74 13.67 -13.87
N ASP A 8 -30.01 13.30 -14.06
CA ASP A 8 -30.60 12.10 -13.45
C ASP A 8 -30.07 10.79 -14.08
N GLN A 9 -29.85 10.78 -15.40
CA GLN A 9 -29.23 9.64 -16.07
C GLN A 9 -27.74 9.46 -15.73
N LEU A 10 -27.03 10.55 -15.42
CA LEU A 10 -25.62 10.54 -15.02
C LEU A 10 -25.44 10.12 -13.57
N ALA A 11 -26.41 10.44 -12.71
CA ALA A 11 -26.45 10.05 -11.31
C ALA A 11 -26.92 8.60 -11.10
N ALA A 12 -27.34 7.90 -12.15
CA ALA A 12 -27.78 6.52 -12.04
C ALA A 12 -26.61 5.58 -11.66
N PRO A 13 -26.83 4.61 -10.76
CA PRO A 13 -25.86 3.60 -10.42
C PRO A 13 -25.35 2.87 -11.67
N ILE A 14 -24.08 2.46 -11.64
CA ILE A 14 -23.50 1.61 -12.69
C ILE A 14 -24.34 0.33 -12.75
N ALA A 15 -25.00 0.08 -13.89
CA ALA A 15 -25.75 -1.15 -14.09
C ALA A 15 -24.86 -2.38 -13.84
N ALA A 16 -25.41 -3.44 -13.29
CA ALA A 16 -24.65 -4.66 -13.01
C ALA A 16 -23.97 -5.24 -14.24
N THR A 17 -24.58 -5.04 -15.42
CA THR A 17 -24.06 -5.43 -16.74
C THR A 17 -22.80 -4.67 -17.19
N ASP A 18 -22.60 -3.46 -16.68
CA ASP A 18 -21.47 -2.60 -17.04
C ASP A 18 -20.25 -2.76 -16.13
N ARG A 19 -20.34 -3.61 -15.11
CA ARG A 19 -19.26 -3.84 -14.16
C ARG A 19 -18.23 -4.80 -14.71
N ILE A 20 -16.97 -4.44 -14.55
CA ILE A 20 -15.84 -5.33 -14.86
C ILE A 20 -15.54 -6.12 -13.58
N ALA A 21 -16.10 -7.33 -13.49
CA ALA A 21 -16.00 -8.18 -12.30
C ALA A 21 -14.54 -8.43 -11.85
N SER A 22 -13.60 -8.52 -12.79
CA SER A 22 -12.18 -8.70 -12.48
C SER A 22 -11.60 -7.53 -11.68
N LEU A 23 -12.02 -6.28 -11.97
CA LEU A 23 -11.55 -5.11 -11.23
C LEU A 23 -12.05 -5.10 -9.78
N ASP A 24 -13.29 -5.52 -9.55
CA ASP A 24 -13.83 -5.60 -8.19
C ASP A 24 -13.15 -6.70 -7.38
N VAL A 25 -12.87 -7.87 -7.98
CA VAL A 25 -12.12 -8.96 -7.36
C VAL A 25 -10.69 -8.50 -7.01
N LEU A 26 -9.99 -7.88 -7.97
CA LEU A 26 -8.63 -7.36 -7.75
C LEU A 26 -8.62 -6.30 -6.64
N ARG A 27 -9.58 -5.39 -6.63
CA ARG A 27 -9.67 -4.33 -5.61
C ARG A 27 -9.90 -4.91 -4.22
N GLY A 28 -10.78 -5.91 -4.08
CA GLY A 28 -11.03 -6.57 -2.80
C GLY A 28 -9.82 -7.35 -2.30
N PHE A 29 -9.16 -8.11 -3.17
CA PHE A 29 -7.92 -8.79 -2.83
C PHE A 29 -6.83 -7.83 -2.36
N THR A 30 -6.65 -6.76 -3.11
CA THR A 30 -5.63 -5.76 -2.83
C THR A 30 -5.90 -5.04 -1.50
N LEU A 31 -7.17 -4.70 -1.23
CA LEU A 31 -7.53 -4.06 0.02
C LEU A 31 -7.26 -4.95 1.24
N LEU A 32 -7.62 -6.23 1.15
CA LEU A 32 -7.31 -7.19 2.22
C LEU A 32 -5.79 -7.34 2.38
N GLY A 33 -5.05 -7.42 1.26
CA GLY A 33 -3.59 -7.49 1.28
C GLY A 33 -2.91 -6.24 1.84
N ILE A 34 -3.48 -5.04 1.66
CA ILE A 34 -2.98 -3.79 2.27
C ILE A 34 -3.01 -3.89 3.80
N LEU A 35 -4.05 -4.46 4.39
CA LEU A 35 -4.05 -4.67 5.84
C LEU A 35 -2.90 -5.58 6.28
N LEU A 36 -2.64 -6.66 5.55
CA LEU A 36 -1.54 -7.57 5.87
C LEU A 36 -0.17 -6.88 5.76
N ALA A 37 0.00 -5.93 4.81
CA ALA A 37 1.19 -5.09 4.74
C ALA A 37 1.30 -4.14 5.94
N ASN A 38 0.20 -3.47 6.29
CA ASN A 38 0.22 -2.36 7.24
C ASN A 38 -0.06 -2.79 8.69
N ILE A 39 -0.30 -4.09 8.95
CA ILE A 39 -0.68 -4.52 10.31
C ILE A 39 0.39 -4.17 11.34
N GLN A 40 1.66 -4.16 10.94
CA GLN A 40 2.77 -3.82 11.82
C GLN A 40 2.75 -2.35 12.26
N ASP A 41 2.31 -1.44 11.39
CA ASP A 41 2.17 -0.01 11.71
C ASP A 41 1.06 0.23 12.75
N PHE A 42 0.05 -0.64 12.77
CA PHE A 42 -1.00 -0.61 13.80
C PHE A 42 -0.58 -1.32 15.09
N ALA A 43 0.16 -2.43 14.98
CA ALA A 43 0.41 -3.36 16.07
C ALA A 43 1.73 -3.09 16.81
N SER A 44 2.70 -2.45 16.16
CA SER A 44 4.08 -2.34 16.62
C SER A 44 4.56 -0.89 16.67
N PRO A 45 5.37 -0.52 17.69
CA PRO A 45 6.04 0.78 17.76
C PRO A 45 7.12 0.96 16.67
N THR A 46 7.58 -0.14 16.12
CA THR A 46 8.55 -0.18 15.04
C THR A 46 7.82 -0.62 13.78
N GLY A 47 7.54 0.32 12.88
CA GLY A 47 6.86 0.01 11.61
C GLY A 47 7.72 -0.88 10.69
N ILE A 48 7.10 -1.46 9.68
CA ILE A 48 7.72 -2.45 8.76
C ILE A 48 8.99 -1.97 8.06
N LEU A 49 9.09 -0.68 7.78
CA LEU A 49 10.17 -0.13 6.95
C LEU A 49 11.47 0.16 7.70
N HIS A 50 11.44 0.21 9.04
CA HIS A 50 12.61 0.59 9.82
C HIS A 50 13.33 -0.58 10.46
N ASP A 51 12.69 -1.76 10.54
CA ASP A 51 13.24 -2.87 11.25
C ASP A 51 13.25 -4.14 10.41
N ILE A 52 14.29 -4.26 9.60
CA ILE A 52 14.83 -5.55 9.22
C ILE A 52 16.15 -5.83 10.00
N PRO A 53 16.33 -5.51 11.24
CA PRO A 53 17.13 -6.30 12.12
C PRO A 53 16.22 -7.42 12.62
N LEU A 54 16.45 -8.64 12.18
CA LEU A 54 15.86 -9.85 12.74
C LEU A 54 15.96 -9.88 14.28
N ASP A 55 16.83 -9.09 14.84
CA ASP A 55 16.99 -8.89 16.27
C ASP A 55 15.76 -8.28 16.97
N VAL A 56 15.01 -7.42 16.30
CA VAL A 56 13.78 -6.84 16.89
C VAL A 56 12.63 -7.83 16.82
N VAL A 57 12.56 -8.63 15.78
CA VAL A 57 11.62 -9.76 15.67
C VAL A 57 11.95 -10.80 16.75
N SER A 58 13.23 -11.06 17.04
CA SER A 58 13.67 -12.00 18.07
C SER A 58 13.41 -11.53 19.51
N GLN A 59 13.29 -10.23 19.74
CA GLN A 59 13.04 -9.69 21.07
C GLN A 59 11.57 -9.78 21.52
N ARG A 60 10.64 -10.11 20.61
CA ARG A 60 9.21 -10.11 20.91
C ARG A 60 8.66 -11.43 21.45
N GLY A 61 9.35 -12.54 21.32
CA GLY A 61 8.83 -13.82 21.81
C GLY A 61 9.67 -15.04 21.51
N ALA A 62 9.12 -16.21 21.82
CA ALA A 62 9.79 -17.51 21.70
C ALA A 62 9.75 -18.11 20.29
N HIS A 63 8.95 -17.54 19.36
CA HIS A 63 8.66 -18.16 18.06
C HIS A 63 9.39 -17.49 16.89
N HIS A 64 10.63 -17.06 17.10
CA HIS A 64 11.46 -16.34 16.12
C HIS A 64 11.45 -16.94 14.70
N ALA A 65 11.57 -18.27 14.57
CA ALA A 65 11.58 -18.90 13.25
C ALA A 65 10.26 -18.72 12.49
N LEU A 66 9.13 -18.68 13.21
CA LEU A 66 7.81 -18.45 12.62
C LEU A 66 7.64 -16.99 12.23
N ASP A 67 8.10 -16.06 13.07
CA ASP A 67 8.09 -14.63 12.76
C ASP A 67 8.87 -14.32 11.48
N VAL A 68 10.07 -14.87 11.35
CA VAL A 68 10.92 -14.74 10.15
C VAL A 68 10.23 -15.34 8.92
N ALA A 69 9.61 -16.51 9.05
CA ALA A 69 8.92 -17.16 7.94
C ALA A 69 7.73 -16.30 7.45
N VAL A 70 6.95 -15.74 8.37
CA VAL A 70 5.84 -14.83 8.05
C VAL A 70 6.34 -13.55 7.41
N MET A 71 7.41 -12.96 7.94
CA MET A 71 8.04 -11.76 7.36
C MET A 71 8.51 -12.01 5.92
N ILE A 72 9.21 -13.10 5.66
CA ILE A 72 9.66 -13.45 4.30
C ILE A 72 8.46 -13.63 3.36
N ALA A 73 7.42 -14.33 3.81
CA ALA A 73 6.21 -14.51 3.02
C ALA A 73 5.53 -13.16 2.71
N GLN A 74 5.43 -12.26 3.70
CA GLN A 74 4.89 -10.93 3.47
C GLN A 74 5.73 -10.15 2.47
N TRP A 75 7.06 -10.19 2.56
CA TRP A 75 7.94 -9.53 1.61
C TRP A 75 7.79 -10.07 0.20
N ILE A 76 7.66 -11.37 0.00
CA ILE A 76 7.51 -11.97 -1.33
C ILE A 76 6.14 -11.65 -1.94
N PHE A 77 5.05 -11.73 -1.18
CA PHE A 77 3.70 -11.72 -1.73
C PHE A 77 2.95 -10.42 -1.52
N VAL A 78 3.31 -9.60 -0.52
CA VAL A 78 2.43 -8.54 -0.01
C VAL A 78 3.10 -7.18 -0.01
N GLU A 79 4.30 -7.08 0.61
CA GLU A 79 4.97 -5.80 0.86
C GLU A 79 5.15 -4.98 -0.43
N GLY A 80 4.66 -3.73 -0.41
CA GLY A 80 4.67 -2.84 -1.57
C GLY A 80 3.79 -3.25 -2.74
N LYS A 81 3.63 -4.58 -3.00
CA LYS A 81 2.86 -5.12 -4.13
C LYS A 81 1.39 -4.79 -4.02
N MET A 82 0.82 -4.84 -2.82
CA MET A 82 -0.60 -4.53 -2.60
C MET A 82 -0.87 -3.04 -2.79
N ARG A 83 -0.03 -2.18 -2.24
CA ARG A 83 -0.11 -0.74 -2.45
C ARG A 83 0.02 -0.37 -3.94
N ALA A 84 1.00 -0.95 -4.63
CA ALA A 84 1.19 -0.74 -6.06
C ALA A 84 0.00 -1.25 -6.89
N LEU A 85 -0.53 -2.44 -6.59
CA LEU A 85 -1.71 -2.96 -7.29
C LEU A 85 -2.96 -2.09 -7.04
N PHE A 86 -3.12 -1.56 -5.83
CA PHE A 86 -4.21 -0.64 -5.52
C PHE A 86 -4.09 0.68 -6.31
N GLY A 87 -2.89 1.25 -6.39
CA GLY A 87 -2.60 2.41 -7.22
C GLY A 87 -2.88 2.15 -8.71
N LEU A 88 -2.44 1.00 -9.21
CA LEU A 88 -2.70 0.57 -10.59
C LEU A 88 -4.22 0.48 -10.87
N LEU A 89 -5.01 -0.05 -9.93
CA LEU A 89 -6.47 -0.12 -10.03
C LEU A 89 -7.14 1.26 -9.92
N PHE A 90 -6.55 2.19 -9.19
CA PHE A 90 -7.01 3.57 -9.13
C PHE A 90 -6.84 4.28 -10.47
N GLY A 91 -5.65 4.17 -11.10
CA GLY A 91 -5.41 4.67 -12.45
C GLY A 91 -6.35 4.07 -13.50
N ALA A 92 -6.59 2.76 -13.44
CA ALA A 92 -7.58 2.07 -14.28
C ALA A 92 -9.00 2.61 -14.07
N GLY A 93 -9.39 2.81 -12.82
CA GLY A 93 -10.69 3.38 -12.44
C GLY A 93 -10.89 4.81 -12.96
N THR A 94 -9.82 5.60 -13.03
CA THR A 94 -9.82 6.94 -13.62
C THR A 94 -10.21 6.90 -15.09
N VAL A 95 -9.56 6.07 -15.92
CA VAL A 95 -9.89 5.94 -17.34
C VAL A 95 -11.31 5.43 -17.52
N LEU A 96 -11.70 4.40 -16.79
CA LEU A 96 -13.04 3.81 -16.85
C LEU A 96 -14.14 4.85 -16.53
N LEU A 97 -13.91 5.68 -15.52
CA LEU A 97 -14.85 6.75 -15.14
C LEU A 97 -14.98 7.79 -16.26
N LEU A 98 -13.85 8.30 -16.72
CA LEU A 98 -13.80 9.36 -17.76
C LEU A 98 -14.43 8.89 -19.06
N GLU A 99 -14.05 7.72 -19.59
CA GLU A 99 -14.63 7.16 -20.82
C GLU A 99 -16.16 6.98 -20.74
N ARG A 100 -16.68 6.65 -19.57
CA ARG A 100 -18.14 6.50 -19.38
C ARG A 100 -18.88 7.83 -19.42
N ILE A 101 -18.35 8.81 -18.67
CA ILE A 101 -19.00 10.11 -18.59
C ILE A 101 -18.86 10.85 -19.92
N GLU A 102 -17.68 10.82 -20.55
CA GLU A 102 -17.45 11.44 -21.87
C GLU A 102 -18.41 10.90 -22.94
N ARG A 103 -18.64 9.58 -22.95
CA ARG A 103 -19.59 8.95 -23.88
C ARG A 103 -21.05 9.33 -23.64
N ARG A 104 -21.44 9.61 -22.40
CA ARG A 104 -22.85 9.91 -22.03
C ARG A 104 -23.16 11.40 -22.03
N ALA A 105 -22.19 12.22 -21.66
CA ALA A 105 -22.46 13.63 -21.34
C ALA A 105 -21.37 14.61 -21.77
N GLY A 106 -20.38 14.12 -22.50
CA GLY A 106 -19.32 14.96 -23.04
C GLY A 106 -18.14 15.19 -22.10
N PRO A 107 -17.04 15.77 -22.62
CA PRO A 107 -15.78 15.91 -21.91
C PRO A 107 -15.82 16.93 -20.77
N GLU A 108 -16.62 17.99 -20.87
CA GLU A 108 -16.71 19.04 -19.85
C GLU A 108 -17.27 18.49 -18.53
N LEU A 109 -18.39 17.75 -18.60
CA LEU A 109 -18.96 17.13 -17.41
C LEU A 109 -18.05 16.02 -16.86
N ALA A 110 -17.35 15.29 -17.73
CA ALA A 110 -16.35 14.29 -17.30
C ALA A 110 -15.23 14.93 -16.49
N ALA A 111 -14.71 16.09 -16.94
CA ALA A 111 -13.70 16.85 -16.21
C ALA A 111 -14.21 17.30 -14.83
N ASP A 112 -15.40 17.88 -14.79
CA ASP A 112 -16.01 18.42 -13.58
C ASP A 112 -16.25 17.33 -12.53
N VAL A 113 -16.86 16.21 -12.94
CA VAL A 113 -17.07 15.06 -12.05
C VAL A 113 -15.74 14.46 -11.59
N PHE A 114 -14.76 14.34 -12.46
CA PHE A 114 -13.43 13.84 -12.12
C PHE A 114 -12.75 14.70 -11.05
N HIS A 115 -12.74 16.03 -11.22
CA HIS A 115 -12.10 16.93 -10.25
C HIS A 115 -12.83 16.91 -8.91
N ARG A 116 -14.16 17.02 -8.90
CA ARG A 116 -14.95 16.93 -7.64
C ARG A 116 -14.73 15.61 -6.91
N ARG A 117 -14.72 14.49 -7.65
CA ARG A 117 -14.48 13.17 -7.07
C ARG A 117 -13.12 13.08 -6.35
N ASN A 118 -12.08 13.59 -6.98
CA ASN A 118 -10.73 13.52 -6.41
C ASN A 118 -10.48 14.57 -5.33
N MET A 119 -11.14 15.74 -5.38
CA MET A 119 -11.15 16.70 -4.27
C MET A 119 -11.76 16.10 -3.00
N TRP A 120 -12.89 15.41 -3.11
CA TRP A 120 -13.48 14.74 -1.95
C TRP A 120 -12.63 13.57 -1.46
N LEU A 121 -11.98 12.84 -2.37
CA LEU A 121 -11.05 11.78 -1.97
C LEU A 121 -9.86 12.33 -1.17
N LEU A 122 -9.28 13.43 -1.64
CA LEU A 122 -8.22 14.17 -0.93
C LEU A 122 -8.68 14.62 0.45
N PHE A 123 -9.89 15.16 0.55
CA PHE A 123 -10.48 15.58 1.83
C PHE A 123 -10.67 14.40 2.80
N PHE A 124 -11.17 13.25 2.32
CA PHE A 124 -11.23 12.04 3.13
C PHE A 124 -9.84 11.57 3.57
N GLY A 125 -8.84 11.67 2.68
CA GLY A 125 -7.45 11.36 3.02
C GLY A 125 -6.88 12.27 4.10
N ILE A 126 -7.13 13.57 4.04
CA ILE A 126 -6.73 14.50 5.12
C ILE A 126 -7.35 14.08 6.46
N ILE A 127 -8.65 13.85 6.50
CA ILE A 127 -9.34 13.43 7.74
C ILE A 127 -8.78 12.09 8.24
N HIS A 128 -8.63 11.10 7.36
CA HIS A 128 -8.14 9.79 7.74
C HIS A 128 -6.69 9.83 8.20
N GLY A 129 -5.80 10.48 7.45
CA GLY A 129 -4.38 10.59 7.77
C GLY A 129 -4.11 11.35 9.07
N THR A 130 -4.82 12.46 9.30
CA THR A 130 -4.60 13.27 10.50
C THR A 130 -5.30 12.75 11.74
N LEU A 131 -6.53 12.22 11.62
CA LEU A 131 -7.37 11.89 12.77
C LEU A 131 -7.46 10.39 13.09
N ILE A 132 -7.05 9.51 12.17
CA ILE A 132 -7.20 8.06 12.37
C ILE A 132 -5.83 7.37 12.29
N TRP A 133 -5.11 7.51 11.16
CA TRP A 133 -3.87 6.76 10.94
C TRP A 133 -2.98 7.44 9.89
N ASN A 134 -1.74 7.71 10.26
CA ASN A 134 -0.73 8.43 9.48
C ASN A 134 -0.09 7.65 8.30
N GLY A 135 -0.72 6.59 7.84
CA GLY A 135 -0.32 5.83 6.64
C GLY A 135 -1.30 6.00 5.48
N ASP A 136 -1.99 7.15 5.38
CA ASP A 136 -3.03 7.36 4.38
C ASP A 136 -2.51 7.46 2.95
N ILE A 137 -3.19 6.73 2.05
CA ILE A 137 -2.91 6.78 0.61
C ILE A 137 -3.92 7.60 -0.19
N LEU A 138 -5.10 7.90 0.41
CA LEU A 138 -6.18 8.61 -0.29
C LEU A 138 -5.78 10.05 -0.61
N LEU A 139 -5.10 10.70 0.32
CA LEU A 139 -4.54 12.05 0.16
C LEU A 139 -3.60 12.10 -1.04
N LEU A 140 -2.64 11.18 -1.11
CA LEU A 140 -1.66 11.12 -2.20
C LEU A 140 -2.34 10.81 -3.54
N TYR A 141 -3.24 9.82 -3.58
CA TYR A 141 -3.93 9.45 -4.81
C TYR A 141 -4.85 10.56 -5.30
N GLY A 142 -5.59 11.21 -4.41
CA GLY A 142 -6.42 12.39 -4.74
C GLY A 142 -5.58 13.53 -5.31
N SER A 143 -4.46 13.85 -4.67
CA SER A 143 -3.52 14.89 -5.11
C SER A 143 -2.94 14.60 -6.49
N PHE A 144 -2.41 13.40 -6.72
CA PHE A 144 -1.82 13.02 -8.00
C PHE A 144 -2.86 12.93 -9.13
N ALA A 145 -4.08 12.48 -8.80
CA ALA A 145 -5.16 12.48 -9.77
C ALA A 145 -5.48 13.91 -10.24
N LEU A 146 -5.65 14.84 -9.32
CA LEU A 146 -5.94 16.25 -9.63
C LEU A 146 -4.83 16.90 -10.46
N LEU A 147 -3.56 16.61 -10.13
CA LEU A 147 -2.40 17.22 -10.76
C LEU A 147 -2.10 16.66 -12.16
N ALA A 148 -2.24 15.36 -12.38
CA ALA A 148 -1.61 14.72 -13.52
C ALA A 148 -2.49 13.76 -14.35
N LEU A 149 -3.49 13.08 -13.78
CA LEU A 149 -4.13 11.97 -14.52
C LEU A 149 -5.11 12.42 -15.61
N TYR A 150 -5.81 13.53 -15.40
CA TYR A 150 -6.82 13.99 -16.38
C TYR A 150 -6.25 14.22 -17.79
N PRO A 151 -5.14 14.99 -17.98
CA PRO A 151 -4.58 15.24 -19.31
C PRO A 151 -4.05 13.97 -19.98
N LEU A 152 -3.68 12.95 -19.21
CA LEU A 152 -3.13 11.70 -19.74
C LEU A 152 -4.19 10.71 -20.25
N ARG A 153 -5.49 10.99 -20.04
CA ARG A 153 -6.58 10.07 -20.39
C ARG A 153 -6.61 9.65 -21.87
N ASN A 154 -6.16 10.51 -22.77
CA ASN A 154 -6.15 10.25 -24.23
C ASN A 154 -4.81 9.67 -24.74
N VAL A 155 -3.81 9.51 -23.87
CA VAL A 155 -2.51 8.95 -24.26
C VAL A 155 -2.64 7.46 -24.58
N ARG A 156 -1.85 6.98 -25.56
CA ARG A 156 -1.83 5.57 -26.01
C ARG A 156 -1.40 4.63 -24.88
N ALA A 157 -2.04 3.46 -24.80
CA ALA A 157 -1.83 2.47 -23.76
C ALA A 157 -0.34 2.14 -23.52
N ASN A 158 0.40 1.81 -24.58
CA ASN A 158 1.81 1.41 -24.46
C ASN A 158 2.68 2.54 -23.89
N ARG A 159 2.42 3.80 -24.29
CA ARG A 159 3.16 4.95 -23.71
C ARG A 159 2.87 5.12 -22.23
N LEU A 160 1.62 4.98 -21.81
CA LEU A 160 1.24 5.06 -20.41
C LEU A 160 1.90 3.95 -19.58
N VAL A 161 1.92 2.71 -20.09
CA VAL A 161 2.60 1.60 -19.40
C VAL A 161 4.10 1.87 -19.31
N THR A 162 4.76 2.20 -20.42
CA THR A 162 6.22 2.40 -20.43
C THR A 162 6.64 3.58 -19.54
N ILE A 163 5.99 4.75 -19.70
CA ILE A 163 6.31 5.95 -18.90
C ILE A 163 6.00 5.69 -17.43
N GLY A 164 4.83 5.10 -17.15
CA GLY A 164 4.42 4.82 -15.78
C GLY A 164 5.38 3.87 -15.05
N LEU A 165 5.75 2.75 -15.68
CA LEU A 165 6.70 1.81 -15.07
C LEU A 165 8.11 2.39 -14.95
N ALA A 166 8.59 3.09 -15.98
CA ALA A 166 9.91 3.73 -15.92
C ALA A 166 9.98 4.80 -14.81
N MET A 167 8.92 5.61 -14.69
CA MET A 167 8.81 6.62 -13.64
C MET A 167 8.69 6.00 -12.26
N SER A 168 7.95 4.90 -12.12
CA SER A 168 7.84 4.17 -10.87
C SER A 168 9.18 3.58 -10.42
N LEU A 169 9.93 2.96 -11.34
CA LEU A 169 11.27 2.44 -11.03
C LEU A 169 12.23 3.56 -10.62
N ALA A 170 12.29 4.64 -11.41
CA ALA A 170 13.15 5.77 -11.10
C ALA A 170 12.79 6.43 -9.77
N GLY A 171 11.48 6.66 -9.54
CA GLY A 171 10.98 7.27 -8.31
C GLY A 171 11.20 6.40 -7.08
N GLY A 172 11.04 5.07 -7.20
CA GLY A 172 11.35 4.12 -6.13
C GLY A 172 12.83 4.14 -5.75
N THR A 173 13.71 4.08 -6.74
CA THR A 173 15.17 4.14 -6.53
C THR A 173 15.59 5.48 -5.92
N LEU A 174 15.09 6.60 -6.44
CA LEU A 174 15.36 7.94 -5.89
C LEU A 174 14.81 8.12 -4.47
N GLY A 175 13.58 7.64 -4.23
CA GLY A 175 12.94 7.71 -2.93
C GLY A 175 13.74 7.01 -1.85
N ILE A 176 14.25 5.83 -2.15
CA ILE A 176 15.09 5.05 -1.24
C ILE A 176 16.45 5.71 -1.08
N SER A 177 17.13 6.01 -2.18
CA SER A 177 18.47 6.61 -2.17
C SER A 177 18.52 7.91 -1.38
N ASN A 178 17.54 8.80 -1.59
CA ASN A 178 17.50 10.11 -0.92
C ASN A 178 16.89 10.01 0.49
N GLY A 179 15.87 9.17 0.67
CA GLY A 179 15.15 9.02 1.95
C GLY A 179 15.98 8.33 3.01
N MET A 180 16.80 7.34 2.61
CA MET A 180 17.63 6.55 3.52
C MET A 180 19.09 7.01 3.60
N GLY A 181 19.49 8.09 2.92
CA GLY A 181 20.85 8.64 2.99
C GLY A 181 21.93 7.63 2.55
N LEU A 182 21.71 6.95 1.43
CA LEU A 182 22.51 5.81 0.96
C LEU A 182 24.04 6.05 0.97
N SER A 183 24.49 7.24 0.59
CA SER A 183 25.94 7.57 0.57
C SER A 183 26.55 7.58 1.98
N THR A 184 25.83 8.11 2.96
CA THR A 184 26.27 8.16 4.36
C THR A 184 26.22 6.76 4.98
N ALA A 185 25.19 5.98 4.68
CA ALA A 185 25.03 4.62 5.15
C ALA A 185 26.17 3.71 4.65
N TRP A 186 26.60 3.84 3.39
CA TRP A 186 27.70 3.07 2.83
C TRP A 186 29.05 3.35 3.49
N HIS A 187 29.35 4.62 3.75
CA HIS A 187 30.58 5.00 4.45
C HIS A 187 30.61 4.43 5.87
N SER A 188 29.52 4.58 6.61
CA SER A 188 29.40 4.05 7.96
C SER A 188 29.51 2.52 8.01
N ALA A 189 28.91 1.79 7.05
CA ALA A 189 28.98 0.34 7.02
C ALA A 189 30.39 -0.18 6.67
N ALA A 190 31.08 0.46 5.75
CA ALA A 190 32.47 0.09 5.45
C ALA A 190 33.37 0.23 6.68
N LEU A 191 33.17 1.28 7.47
CA LEU A 191 33.89 1.49 8.74
C LEU A 191 33.48 0.47 9.82
N GLN A 192 32.21 0.13 9.92
CA GLN A 192 31.73 -0.90 10.85
C GLN A 192 32.30 -2.28 10.50
N GLU A 193 32.35 -2.65 9.21
CA GLU A 193 32.96 -3.91 8.76
C GLU A 193 34.43 -3.97 9.06
N GLN A 194 35.16 -2.88 8.79
CA GLN A 194 36.59 -2.78 9.14
C GLN A 194 36.80 -2.86 10.66
N ALA A 195 35.98 -2.22 11.45
CA ALA A 195 36.00 -2.29 12.92
C ALA A 195 35.75 -3.71 13.43
N ALA A 196 34.77 -4.42 12.84
CA ALA A 196 34.48 -5.82 13.18
C ALA A 196 35.66 -6.74 12.87
N LYS A 197 36.32 -6.58 11.70
CA LYS A 197 37.55 -7.31 11.34
C LYS A 197 38.69 -7.00 12.29
N ALA A 198 38.93 -5.73 12.62
CA ALA A 198 39.98 -5.34 13.56
C ALA A 198 39.77 -5.96 14.94
N ARG A 199 38.53 -6.00 15.44
CA ARG A 199 38.20 -6.66 16.71
C ARG A 199 38.42 -8.17 16.67
N ALA A 200 38.04 -8.83 15.55
CA ALA A 200 38.27 -10.26 15.38
C ALA A 200 39.80 -10.61 15.34
N GLU A 201 40.63 -9.69 14.87
CA GLU A 201 42.09 -9.81 14.82
C GLU A 201 42.75 -9.26 16.09
N HIS A 202 41.99 -8.88 17.13
CA HIS A 202 42.48 -8.25 18.37
C HIS A 202 43.30 -6.98 18.16
N LYS A 203 43.05 -6.23 17.07
CA LYS A 203 43.68 -4.95 16.75
C LYS A 203 42.92 -3.79 17.39
N ALA A 204 43.64 -2.73 17.70
CA ALA A 204 43.04 -1.47 18.16
C ALA A 204 42.24 -0.84 17.00
N LEU A 205 41.05 -0.26 17.32
CA LEU A 205 40.24 0.49 16.39
C LEU A 205 40.87 1.86 16.12
N SER A 206 40.74 2.36 14.89
CA SER A 206 41.05 3.75 14.61
C SER A 206 40.03 4.67 15.28
N ALA A 207 40.37 5.96 15.45
CA ALA A 207 39.45 6.93 16.06
C ALA A 207 38.12 7.05 15.27
N GLU A 208 38.17 6.97 13.94
CA GLU A 208 36.99 7.01 13.07
C GLU A 208 36.16 5.76 13.21
N GLN A 209 36.77 4.56 13.23
CA GLN A 209 36.06 3.30 13.49
C GLN A 209 35.40 3.29 14.89
N GLN A 210 36.10 3.79 15.91
CA GLN A 210 35.53 3.88 17.26
C GLN A 210 34.34 4.81 17.28
N THR A 211 34.43 5.99 16.63
CA THR A 211 33.33 6.96 16.55
C THR A 211 32.08 6.35 15.91
N VAL A 212 32.24 5.62 14.80
CA VAL A 212 31.13 4.98 14.09
C VAL A 212 30.50 3.89 14.96
N VAL A 213 31.31 3.08 15.65
CA VAL A 213 30.79 2.04 16.57
C VAL A 213 30.05 2.66 17.75
N ASP A 214 30.61 3.71 18.37
CA ASP A 214 30.01 4.37 19.52
C ASP A 214 28.70 5.07 19.11
N SER A 215 28.66 5.69 17.93
CA SER A 215 27.44 6.28 17.37
C SER A 215 26.36 5.22 17.11
N ALA A 216 26.72 4.05 16.56
CA ALA A 216 25.79 2.95 16.34
C ALA A 216 25.20 2.42 17.67
N VAL A 217 26.05 2.31 18.71
CA VAL A 217 25.59 1.90 20.06
C VAL A 217 24.69 2.95 20.69
N ALA A 218 25.01 4.24 20.53
CA ALA A 218 24.19 5.33 21.06
C ALA A 218 22.82 5.37 20.37
N LEU A 219 22.77 5.31 19.04
CA LEU A 219 21.54 5.25 18.26
C LEU A 219 20.67 4.06 18.68
N ARG A 220 21.28 2.88 18.89
CA ARG A 220 20.55 1.69 19.35
C ARG A 220 19.93 1.88 20.73
N ARG A 221 20.63 2.57 21.64
CA ARG A 221 20.08 2.87 22.97
C ARG A 221 18.91 3.86 22.90
N GLU A 222 19.06 4.91 22.11
CA GLU A 222 17.99 5.89 21.89
C GLU A 222 16.76 5.24 21.25
N GLU A 223 16.96 4.35 20.29
CA GLU A 223 15.89 3.58 19.65
C GLU A 223 15.13 2.70 20.67
N ILE A 224 15.84 1.92 21.49
CA ILE A 224 15.21 1.09 22.53
C ILE A 224 14.43 1.94 23.54
N GLN A 225 14.94 3.10 23.91
CA GLN A 225 14.24 4.02 24.80
C GLN A 225 13.00 4.61 24.12
N SER A 226 13.11 5.05 22.87
CA SER A 226 12.01 5.60 22.07
C SER A 226 10.88 4.60 21.87
N ILE A 227 11.19 3.32 21.68
CA ILE A 227 10.20 2.23 21.57
C ILE A 227 9.33 2.17 22.84
N SER A 228 9.92 2.22 24.03
CA SER A 228 9.18 2.18 25.30
C SER A 228 8.24 3.39 25.47
N GLU A 229 8.71 4.57 25.10
CA GLU A 229 7.92 5.80 25.11
C GLU A 229 6.78 5.73 24.10
N THR A 230 7.06 5.31 22.86
CA THR A 230 6.08 5.14 21.80
C THR A 230 4.97 4.13 22.17
N VAL A 231 5.34 3.03 22.83
CA VAL A 231 4.35 2.06 23.36
C VAL A 231 3.46 2.70 24.42
N THR A 232 4.04 3.47 25.31
CA THR A 232 3.30 4.13 26.39
C THR A 232 2.32 5.16 25.85
N VAL A 233 2.77 6.02 24.94
CA VAL A 233 1.94 7.02 24.26
C VAL A 233 0.88 6.32 23.39
N GLY A 234 1.24 5.33 22.59
CA GLY A 234 0.29 4.61 21.75
C GLY A 234 -0.84 3.93 22.54
N ARG A 235 -0.60 3.52 23.80
CA ARG A 235 -1.61 2.94 24.68
C ARG A 235 -2.36 3.96 25.56
N SER A 236 -2.01 5.22 25.51
CA SER A 236 -2.62 6.26 26.39
C SER A 236 -4.04 6.65 25.98
N GLY A 237 -4.47 6.29 24.76
CA GLY A 237 -5.80 6.58 24.22
C GLY A 237 -5.77 7.68 23.17
N TYR A 238 -6.93 7.89 22.51
CA TYR A 238 -7.05 8.74 21.33
C TYR A 238 -6.54 10.17 21.53
N LEU A 239 -6.99 10.86 22.57
CA LEU A 239 -6.68 12.29 22.77
C LEU A 239 -5.18 12.58 22.98
N ILE A 240 -4.42 11.58 23.44
CA ILE A 240 -2.98 11.75 23.68
C ILE A 240 -2.17 11.31 22.46
N SER A 241 -2.61 10.26 21.75
CA SER A 241 -1.90 9.72 20.59
C SER A 241 -2.24 10.43 19.26
N GLU A 242 -3.36 11.15 19.19
CA GLU A 242 -3.81 11.79 17.94
C GLU A 242 -2.86 12.88 17.43
N PRO A 243 -2.32 13.82 18.24
CA PRO A 243 -1.38 14.82 17.74
C PRO A 243 -0.14 14.23 17.06
N GLU A 244 0.30 13.05 17.49
CA GLU A 244 1.41 12.34 16.86
C GLU A 244 1.02 11.76 15.49
N ASN A 245 -0.23 11.31 15.31
CA ASN A 245 -0.72 10.89 14.00
C ASN A 245 -0.71 12.04 12.99
N ALA A 246 -1.22 13.21 13.36
CA ALA A 246 -1.24 14.38 12.48
C ALA A 246 0.17 14.83 12.07
N LYS A 247 1.12 14.82 13.03
CA LYS A 247 2.52 15.09 12.75
C LYS A 247 3.13 14.01 11.85
N GLY A 248 2.92 12.75 12.16
CA GLY A 248 3.42 11.62 11.38
C GLY A 248 2.91 11.64 9.93
N GLU A 249 1.65 12.01 9.70
CA GLU A 249 1.11 12.19 8.34
C GLU A 249 1.81 13.33 7.59
N ALA A 250 2.03 14.47 8.24
CA ALA A 250 2.73 15.59 7.63
C ALA A 250 4.19 15.23 7.29
N ASP A 251 4.87 14.53 8.19
CA ASP A 251 6.24 14.06 7.99
C ASP A 251 6.31 13.03 6.85
N PHE A 252 5.36 12.09 6.78
CA PHE A 252 5.26 11.10 5.70
C PHE A 252 5.04 11.77 4.34
N VAL A 253 4.06 12.67 4.24
CA VAL A 253 3.80 13.41 3.00
C VAL A 253 5.04 14.22 2.59
N SER A 254 5.67 14.92 3.54
CA SER A 254 6.91 15.67 3.30
C SER A 254 8.04 14.76 2.80
N LEU A 255 8.22 13.58 3.40
CA LEU A 255 9.19 12.59 2.96
C LEU A 255 8.94 12.14 1.51
N VAL A 256 7.71 11.77 1.18
CA VAL A 256 7.30 11.32 -0.16
C VAL A 256 7.68 12.34 -1.23
N PHE A 257 7.47 13.62 -0.98
CA PHE A 257 7.81 14.67 -1.95
C PHE A 257 9.31 15.01 -1.98
N ARG A 258 9.96 15.14 -0.81
CA ARG A 258 11.38 15.52 -0.74
C ARG A 258 12.31 14.44 -1.26
N SER A 259 11.99 13.17 -1.02
CA SER A 259 12.82 12.05 -1.50
C SER A 259 12.65 11.79 -3.00
N GLY A 260 11.55 12.20 -3.59
CA GLY A 260 11.16 11.85 -4.97
C GLY A 260 10.36 10.56 -5.06
N TRP A 261 9.96 9.97 -3.94
CA TRP A 261 9.11 8.77 -3.90
C TRP A 261 7.72 9.01 -4.53
N CYS A 262 7.28 10.29 -4.57
CA CYS A 262 6.09 10.71 -5.30
C CYS A 262 6.06 10.22 -6.75
N PHE A 263 7.20 10.11 -7.43
CA PHE A 263 7.28 9.61 -8.82
C PHE A 263 6.99 8.11 -8.91
N GLU A 264 7.34 7.32 -7.90
CA GLU A 264 6.97 5.90 -7.85
C GLU A 264 5.45 5.75 -7.81
N ILE A 265 4.80 6.46 -6.90
CA ILE A 265 3.35 6.39 -6.72
C ILE A 265 2.63 6.88 -7.98
N LEU A 266 2.99 8.06 -8.49
CA LEU A 266 2.40 8.61 -9.71
C LEU A 266 2.65 7.72 -10.92
N GLY A 267 3.83 7.12 -11.03
CA GLY A 267 4.18 6.17 -12.09
C GLY A 267 3.25 4.96 -12.12
N ILE A 268 2.96 4.37 -10.97
CA ILE A 268 2.02 3.24 -10.85
C ILE A 268 0.59 3.64 -11.25
N LEU A 269 0.12 4.83 -10.86
CA LEU A 269 -1.18 5.34 -11.27
C LEU A 269 -1.28 5.47 -12.80
N ILE A 270 -0.24 6.05 -13.44
CA ILE A 270 -0.17 6.20 -14.90
C ILE A 270 -0.09 4.82 -15.59
N ALA A 271 0.72 3.89 -15.07
CA ALA A 271 0.79 2.53 -15.59
C ALA A 271 -0.58 1.84 -15.52
N GLY A 272 -1.35 2.07 -14.45
CA GLY A 272 -2.71 1.56 -14.28
C GLY A 272 -3.68 2.01 -15.38
N MET A 273 -3.59 3.28 -15.77
CA MET A 273 -4.34 3.79 -16.95
C MET A 273 -4.00 3.01 -18.22
N GLY A 274 -2.71 2.73 -18.42
CA GLY A 274 -2.22 1.99 -19.58
C GLY A 274 -2.66 0.51 -19.52
N PHE A 275 -2.49 -0.18 -18.41
CA PHE A 275 -2.87 -1.59 -18.25
C PHE A 275 -4.39 -1.82 -18.40
N TYR A 276 -5.20 -0.85 -18.03
CA TYR A 276 -6.64 -0.91 -18.33
C TYR A 276 -6.90 -0.89 -19.84
N LYS A 277 -6.28 0.05 -20.56
CA LYS A 277 -6.44 0.21 -22.02
C LYS A 277 -5.89 -0.98 -22.82
N THR A 278 -4.87 -1.69 -22.34
CA THR A 278 -4.36 -2.93 -22.96
C THR A 278 -5.30 -4.12 -22.81
N GLY A 279 -6.28 -4.03 -21.90
CA GLY A 279 -7.15 -5.14 -21.55
C GLY A 279 -6.55 -6.13 -20.53
N PHE A 280 -5.34 -5.87 -20.01
CA PHE A 280 -4.71 -6.71 -18.99
C PHE A 280 -5.61 -6.88 -17.76
N LEU A 281 -6.08 -5.79 -17.17
CA LEU A 281 -6.90 -5.81 -15.96
C LEU A 281 -8.32 -6.36 -16.16
N SER A 282 -8.77 -6.48 -17.41
CA SER A 282 -10.09 -7.02 -17.79
C SER A 282 -10.04 -8.52 -18.14
N ALA A 283 -8.94 -9.21 -17.85
CA ALA A 283 -8.70 -10.63 -18.16
C ALA A 283 -8.86 -10.97 -19.66
N ARG A 284 -8.54 -10.02 -20.56
CA ARG A 284 -8.72 -10.18 -22.03
C ARG A 284 -7.54 -10.84 -22.72
N LEU A 285 -6.36 -10.88 -22.08
CA LEU A 285 -5.16 -11.48 -22.66
C LEU A 285 -5.18 -13.00 -22.54
N SER A 286 -4.27 -13.69 -23.20
CA SER A 286 -4.22 -15.16 -23.17
C SER A 286 -3.83 -15.71 -21.80
N SER A 287 -4.31 -16.90 -21.45
CA SER A 287 -3.93 -17.57 -20.17
C SER A 287 -2.42 -17.81 -20.10
N ARG A 288 -1.77 -18.08 -21.24
CA ARG A 288 -0.31 -18.22 -21.30
C ARG A 288 0.41 -16.95 -20.89
N PHE A 289 -0.08 -15.78 -21.36
CA PHE A 289 0.48 -14.49 -20.98
C PHE A 289 0.42 -14.29 -19.47
N TYR A 290 -0.74 -14.48 -18.85
CA TYR A 290 -0.90 -14.33 -17.41
C TYR A 290 -0.04 -15.33 -16.63
N LEU A 291 0.00 -16.59 -17.06
CA LEU A 291 0.82 -17.61 -16.41
C LEU A 291 2.32 -17.25 -16.49
N THR A 292 2.80 -16.85 -17.66
CA THR A 292 4.19 -16.42 -17.84
C THR A 292 4.51 -15.21 -16.97
N THR A 293 3.63 -14.20 -16.95
CA THR A 293 3.78 -13.01 -16.10
C THR A 293 3.83 -13.37 -14.62
N ALA A 294 2.99 -14.31 -14.17
CA ALA A 294 2.98 -14.77 -12.78
C ALA A 294 4.28 -15.50 -12.43
N VAL A 295 4.72 -16.44 -13.26
CA VAL A 295 5.94 -17.24 -13.01
C VAL A 295 7.18 -16.36 -13.03
N VAL A 296 7.34 -15.53 -14.06
CA VAL A 296 8.49 -14.61 -14.18
C VAL A 296 8.49 -13.58 -13.04
N GLY A 297 7.31 -13.01 -12.76
CA GLY A 297 7.19 -12.01 -11.69
C GLY A 297 7.57 -12.58 -10.33
N TYR A 298 7.08 -13.76 -9.96
CA TYR A 298 7.47 -14.39 -8.68
C TYR A 298 8.91 -14.90 -8.69
N ALA A 299 9.46 -15.33 -9.82
CA ALA A 299 10.87 -15.70 -9.90
C ALA A 299 11.77 -14.47 -9.64
N ILE A 300 11.44 -13.32 -10.22
CA ILE A 300 12.15 -12.05 -9.96
C ILE A 300 12.01 -11.64 -8.50
N THR A 301 10.78 -11.56 -8.00
CA THR A 301 10.51 -11.14 -6.62
C THR A 301 11.19 -12.07 -5.61
N GLY A 302 11.03 -13.37 -5.77
CA GLY A 302 11.67 -14.36 -4.89
C GLY A 302 13.20 -14.29 -4.95
N ALA A 303 13.79 -14.14 -6.12
CA ALA A 303 15.23 -13.99 -6.27
C ALA A 303 15.74 -12.73 -5.56
N VAL A 304 15.12 -11.58 -5.80
CA VAL A 304 15.53 -10.30 -5.18
C VAL A 304 15.41 -10.39 -3.66
N VAL A 305 14.27 -10.84 -3.15
CA VAL A 305 14.03 -10.91 -1.69
C VAL A 305 14.97 -11.91 -1.03
N LEU A 306 15.09 -13.14 -1.56
CA LEU A 306 15.92 -14.17 -0.92
C LEU A 306 17.42 -13.90 -1.02
N ILE A 307 17.89 -13.35 -2.15
CA ILE A 307 19.30 -12.93 -2.29
C ILE A 307 19.59 -11.76 -1.35
N GLY A 308 18.71 -10.76 -1.32
CA GLY A 308 18.82 -9.60 -0.44
C GLY A 308 18.88 -10.00 1.03
N LEU A 309 17.95 -10.81 1.50
CA LEU A 309 17.92 -11.30 2.88
C LEU A 309 19.15 -12.16 3.24
N ASN A 310 19.62 -13.01 2.31
CA ASN A 310 20.80 -13.81 2.56
C ASN A 310 22.07 -12.92 2.68
N HIS A 311 22.19 -11.86 1.88
CA HIS A 311 23.27 -10.89 2.00
C HIS A 311 23.15 -10.09 3.30
N ALA A 312 21.99 -9.50 3.58
CA ALA A 312 21.78 -8.74 4.80
C ALA A 312 22.09 -9.58 6.06
N ARG A 313 21.65 -10.85 6.09
CA ARG A 313 21.96 -11.78 7.19
C ARG A 313 23.44 -12.02 7.38
N ARG A 314 24.21 -12.20 6.29
CA ARG A 314 25.69 -12.43 6.37
C ARG A 314 26.44 -11.25 6.96
N PHE A 315 25.92 -10.05 6.80
CA PHE A 315 26.52 -8.80 7.28
C PHE A 315 25.77 -8.21 8.49
N GLY A 316 25.04 -9.06 9.24
CA GLY A 316 24.37 -8.66 10.49
C GLY A 316 23.31 -7.58 10.31
N PHE A 317 22.66 -7.51 9.13
CA PHE A 317 21.66 -6.51 8.77
C PHE A 317 22.15 -5.07 8.93
N SER A 318 23.43 -4.80 8.61
CA SER A 318 23.90 -3.43 8.60
C SER A 318 23.08 -2.57 7.62
N ASP A 319 22.81 -1.32 7.99
CA ASP A 319 21.93 -0.40 7.25
C ASP A 319 22.33 -0.27 5.77
N ALA A 320 23.62 -0.21 5.48
CA ALA A 320 24.09 -0.08 4.10
C ALA A 320 23.82 -1.34 3.27
N VAL A 321 24.11 -2.53 3.81
CA VAL A 321 23.87 -3.79 3.10
C VAL A 321 22.37 -4.03 2.92
N THR A 322 21.60 -3.72 3.93
CA THR A 322 20.13 -3.80 3.87
C THR A 322 19.58 -2.83 2.82
N THR A 323 20.05 -1.59 2.80
CA THR A 323 19.65 -0.60 1.81
C THR A 323 20.05 -1.02 0.40
N GLU A 324 21.28 -1.49 0.19
CA GLU A 324 21.77 -1.90 -1.11
C GLU A 324 21.04 -3.13 -1.68
N TRP A 325 20.83 -4.15 -0.85
CA TRP A 325 20.37 -5.45 -1.32
C TRP A 325 18.89 -5.72 -1.15
N ILE A 326 18.21 -4.98 -0.29
CA ILE A 326 16.76 -5.11 -0.06
C ILE A 326 16.03 -3.89 -0.61
N PHE A 327 16.39 -2.69 -0.17
CA PHE A 327 15.61 -1.51 -0.51
C PHE A 327 15.92 -0.94 -1.90
N LEU A 328 17.17 -0.94 -2.36
CA LEU A 328 17.50 -0.40 -3.69
C LEU A 328 16.80 -1.16 -4.83
N PRO A 329 16.77 -2.51 -4.84
CA PRO A 329 16.02 -3.27 -5.86
C PRO A 329 14.51 -3.37 -5.60
N TYR A 330 13.99 -2.79 -4.52
CA TYR A 330 12.59 -2.85 -4.11
C TYR A 330 11.61 -2.49 -5.24
N GLY A 331 11.87 -1.45 -6.03
CA GLY A 331 10.98 -1.07 -7.14
C GLY A 331 10.82 -2.18 -8.20
N VAL A 332 11.88 -2.94 -8.45
CA VAL A 332 11.86 -4.06 -9.42
C VAL A 332 11.00 -5.20 -8.88
N GLU A 333 11.23 -5.60 -7.63
CA GLU A 333 10.50 -6.71 -7.03
C GLU A 333 9.03 -6.35 -6.75
N GLN A 334 8.76 -5.09 -6.41
CA GLN A 334 7.41 -4.56 -6.21
C GLN A 334 6.58 -4.67 -7.50
N ILE A 335 7.11 -4.17 -8.63
CA ILE A 335 6.42 -4.22 -9.93
C ILE A 335 6.24 -5.67 -10.38
N ALA A 336 7.29 -6.49 -10.27
CA ALA A 336 7.24 -7.89 -10.66
C ALA A 336 6.20 -8.68 -9.87
N GLY A 337 6.20 -8.55 -8.54
CA GLY A 337 5.24 -9.20 -7.64
C GLY A 337 3.81 -8.66 -7.78
N MET A 338 3.65 -7.36 -7.98
CA MET A 338 2.36 -6.74 -8.28
C MET A 338 1.71 -7.35 -9.52
N LEU A 339 2.47 -7.46 -10.62
CA LEU A 339 1.98 -8.06 -11.87
C LEU A 339 1.73 -9.56 -11.71
N ALA A 340 2.54 -10.26 -10.92
CA ALA A 340 2.34 -11.67 -10.61
C ALA A 340 1.04 -11.90 -9.83
N ASN A 341 0.80 -11.14 -8.76
CA ASN A 341 -0.43 -11.17 -7.98
C ASN A 341 -1.67 -10.93 -8.85
N ALA A 342 -1.63 -9.85 -9.65
CA ALA A 342 -2.71 -9.51 -10.57
C ALA A 342 -2.96 -10.66 -11.57
N SER A 343 -1.90 -11.24 -12.14
CA SER A 343 -1.99 -12.29 -13.15
C SER A 343 -2.60 -13.57 -12.61
N ILE A 344 -2.23 -14.01 -11.40
CA ILE A 344 -2.85 -15.17 -10.75
C ILE A 344 -4.35 -14.95 -10.54
N LEU A 345 -4.74 -13.82 -9.99
CA LEU A 345 -6.15 -13.52 -9.75
C LEU A 345 -6.94 -13.43 -11.05
N LEU A 346 -6.37 -12.83 -12.10
CA LEU A 346 -7.00 -12.75 -13.41
C LEU A 346 -7.15 -14.12 -14.06
N LEU A 347 -6.21 -15.06 -13.85
CA LEU A 347 -6.36 -16.46 -14.25
C LEU A 347 -7.51 -17.13 -13.50
N LEU A 348 -7.59 -16.97 -12.17
CA LEU A 348 -8.68 -17.51 -11.38
C LEU A 348 -10.04 -16.99 -11.84
N VAL A 349 -10.14 -15.67 -12.09
CA VAL A 349 -11.36 -15.05 -12.61
C VAL A 349 -11.71 -15.60 -14.00
N ARG A 350 -10.74 -15.65 -14.90
CA ARG A 350 -10.92 -16.11 -16.28
C ARG A 350 -11.44 -17.55 -16.36
N HIS A 351 -10.88 -18.43 -15.52
CA HIS A 351 -11.23 -19.84 -15.49
C HIS A 351 -12.33 -20.19 -14.47
N ARG A 352 -12.90 -19.18 -13.80
CA ARG A 352 -13.95 -19.34 -12.78
C ARG A 352 -13.55 -20.30 -11.65
N ILE A 353 -12.28 -20.28 -11.26
CA ILE A 353 -11.75 -21.10 -10.17
C ILE A 353 -12.03 -20.38 -8.83
N LEU A 354 -12.51 -21.10 -7.80
CA LEU A 354 -12.84 -20.54 -6.49
C LEU A 354 -13.88 -19.38 -6.54
N VAL A 355 -14.95 -19.58 -7.31
CA VAL A 355 -16.01 -18.56 -7.48
C VAL A 355 -16.57 -18.02 -6.16
N PRO A 356 -16.79 -18.80 -5.09
CA PRO A 356 -17.22 -18.25 -3.80
C PRO A 356 -16.25 -17.23 -3.21
N VAL A 357 -14.94 -17.50 -3.30
CA VAL A 357 -13.89 -16.58 -2.86
C VAL A 357 -13.92 -15.30 -3.71
N GLN A 358 -14.02 -15.45 -5.05
CA GLN A 358 -14.14 -14.28 -5.95
C GLN A 358 -15.37 -13.42 -5.60
N ARG A 359 -16.51 -14.01 -5.24
CA ARG A 359 -17.71 -13.27 -4.80
C ARG A 359 -17.45 -12.48 -3.51
N GLY A 360 -16.78 -13.08 -2.54
CA GLY A 360 -16.37 -12.41 -1.31
C GLY A 360 -15.43 -11.23 -1.59
N LEU A 361 -14.37 -11.47 -2.38
CA LEU A 361 -13.44 -10.42 -2.79
C LEU A 361 -14.13 -9.30 -3.58
N ALA A 362 -15.02 -9.64 -4.51
CA ALA A 362 -15.76 -8.63 -5.26
C ALA A 362 -16.69 -7.81 -4.36
N ALA A 363 -17.29 -8.41 -3.34
CA ALA A 363 -18.10 -7.68 -2.35
C ALA A 363 -17.23 -6.65 -1.59
N VAL A 364 -16.08 -7.07 -1.06
CA VAL A 364 -15.11 -6.18 -0.43
C VAL A 364 -14.64 -5.07 -1.38
N GLY A 365 -14.34 -5.41 -2.65
CA GLY A 365 -13.91 -4.45 -3.66
C GLY A 365 -14.98 -3.42 -4.03
N ARG A 366 -16.26 -3.75 -3.92
CA ARG A 366 -17.39 -2.84 -4.13
C ARG A 366 -17.58 -1.85 -2.98
N THR A 367 -17.16 -2.23 -1.78
CA THR A 367 -17.22 -1.43 -0.55
C THR A 367 -15.81 -1.08 -0.05
N ALA A 368 -14.87 -0.84 -1.01
CA ALA A 368 -13.46 -0.73 -0.71
C ALA A 368 -13.11 0.48 0.19
N LEU A 369 -13.71 1.65 -0.05
CA LEU A 369 -13.48 2.85 0.76
C LEU A 369 -14.02 2.64 2.19
N SER A 370 -15.20 2.06 2.29
CA SER A 370 -15.81 1.76 3.59
C SER A 370 -14.98 0.75 4.38
N ASN A 371 -14.56 -0.34 3.75
CA ASN A 371 -13.70 -1.32 4.38
C ASN A 371 -12.33 -0.73 4.77
N TYR A 372 -11.73 0.12 3.93
CA TYR A 372 -10.45 0.77 4.22
C TYR A 372 -10.53 1.61 5.49
N LEU A 373 -11.48 2.55 5.55
CA LEU A 373 -11.66 3.46 6.69
C LEU A 373 -12.04 2.70 7.97
N MET A 374 -12.97 1.75 7.87
CA MET A 374 -13.41 0.95 9.03
C MET A 374 -12.34 -0.01 9.52
N THR A 375 -11.49 -0.54 8.64
CA THR A 375 -10.34 -1.37 9.02
C THR A 375 -9.32 -0.57 9.82
N SER A 376 -8.94 0.62 9.35
CA SER A 376 -8.02 1.49 10.09
C SER A 376 -8.59 1.87 11.47
N LEU A 377 -9.85 2.28 11.52
CA LEU A 377 -10.53 2.62 12.76
C LEU A 377 -10.57 1.42 13.73
N GLY A 378 -10.93 0.23 13.23
CA GLY A 378 -10.97 -1.01 14.01
C GLY A 378 -9.60 -1.43 14.54
N CYS A 379 -8.55 -1.34 13.72
CA CYS A 379 -7.18 -1.64 14.13
C CYS A 379 -6.69 -0.64 15.18
N GLN A 380 -6.90 0.66 14.99
CA GLN A 380 -6.55 1.67 15.99
C GLN A 380 -7.27 1.44 17.30
N PHE A 381 -8.57 1.10 17.25
CA PHE A 381 -9.33 0.78 18.45
C PHE A 381 -8.80 -0.47 19.14
N LEU A 382 -8.47 -1.54 18.40
CA LEU A 382 -7.97 -2.78 18.94
C LEU A 382 -6.58 -2.62 19.59
N PHE A 383 -5.67 -1.96 18.90
CA PHE A 383 -4.28 -1.87 19.31
C PHE A 383 -4.00 -0.70 20.26
N LYS A 384 -4.59 0.47 20.03
CA LYS A 384 -4.21 1.71 20.75
C LYS A 384 -5.32 2.28 21.62
N TRP A 385 -6.53 2.50 21.08
CA TRP A 385 -7.53 3.35 21.74
C TRP A 385 -8.49 2.60 22.66
N GLY A 386 -8.81 1.36 22.32
CA GLY A 386 -9.79 0.55 23.02
C GLY A 386 -9.26 -0.08 24.33
N PRO A 387 -10.06 -0.94 24.96
CA PRO A 387 -9.73 -1.52 26.27
C PRO A 387 -8.61 -2.56 26.19
N TRP A 388 -8.39 -3.22 25.05
CA TRP A 388 -7.40 -4.29 24.92
C TRP A 388 -5.96 -3.78 24.84
N LYS A 389 -5.74 -2.64 24.19
CA LYS A 389 -4.44 -1.97 24.05
C LYS A 389 -3.33 -2.96 23.67
N LEU A 390 -3.53 -3.66 22.56
CA LEU A 390 -2.63 -4.73 22.10
C LEU A 390 -1.33 -4.22 21.48
N TYR A 391 -1.16 -2.91 21.31
CA TYR A 391 0.02 -2.28 20.70
C TYR A 391 1.32 -2.74 21.38
N GLY A 392 2.23 -3.37 20.60
CA GLY A 392 3.48 -3.94 21.08
C GLY A 392 3.34 -5.15 22.02
N LYS A 393 2.20 -5.86 22.01
CA LYS A 393 2.00 -7.06 22.87
C LYS A 393 2.07 -8.37 22.10
N LEU A 394 1.76 -8.36 20.81
CA LEU A 394 1.70 -9.56 20.00
C LEU A 394 3.06 -9.85 19.35
N GLU A 395 3.37 -11.12 19.12
CA GLU A 395 4.47 -11.54 18.28
C GLU A 395 4.10 -11.30 16.81
N TYR A 396 5.08 -11.16 15.92
CA TYR A 396 4.87 -10.82 14.53
C TYR A 396 3.89 -11.76 13.82
N TYR A 397 4.02 -13.08 14.02
CA TYR A 397 3.11 -14.05 13.42
C TYR A 397 1.69 -13.98 13.99
N GLN A 398 1.53 -13.52 15.24
CA GLN A 398 0.20 -13.41 15.86
C GLN A 398 -0.63 -12.28 15.26
N ASP A 399 0.02 -11.23 14.75
CA ASP A 399 -0.68 -10.16 14.04
C ASP A 399 -1.43 -10.68 12.81
N VAL A 400 -0.95 -11.77 12.18
CA VAL A 400 -1.66 -12.42 11.06
C VAL A 400 -3.01 -13.00 11.48
N TYR A 401 -3.17 -13.45 12.74
CA TYR A 401 -4.47 -13.89 13.25
C TYR A 401 -5.46 -12.74 13.33
N VAL A 402 -5.00 -11.57 13.77
CA VAL A 402 -5.82 -10.35 13.76
C VAL A 402 -6.24 -10.00 12.33
N VAL A 403 -5.30 -10.05 11.38
CA VAL A 403 -5.58 -9.85 9.95
C VAL A 403 -6.66 -10.83 9.45
N GLY A 404 -6.54 -12.11 9.77
CA GLY A 404 -7.52 -13.14 9.40
C GLY A 404 -8.93 -12.85 9.95
N CYS A 405 -9.01 -12.42 11.19
CA CYS A 405 -10.27 -12.01 11.81
C CYS A 405 -10.89 -10.79 11.11
N VAL A 406 -10.10 -9.75 10.83
CA VAL A 406 -10.56 -8.55 10.12
C VAL A 406 -10.97 -8.88 8.69
N TRP A 407 -10.25 -9.75 7.98
CA TRP A 407 -10.63 -10.23 6.65
C TRP A 407 -12.01 -10.92 6.67
N ALA A 408 -12.23 -11.80 7.65
CA ALA A 408 -13.52 -12.48 7.80
C ALA A 408 -14.64 -11.48 8.05
N ILE A 409 -14.43 -10.51 8.94
CA ILE A 409 -15.40 -9.43 9.22
C ILE A 409 -15.70 -8.63 7.96
N ASN A 410 -14.67 -8.17 7.24
CA ASN A 410 -14.83 -7.37 6.03
C ASN A 410 -15.60 -8.12 4.93
N ILE A 411 -15.29 -9.40 4.72
CA ILE A 411 -15.98 -10.23 3.72
C ILE A 411 -17.44 -10.45 4.10
N ILE A 412 -17.70 -10.88 5.34
CA ILE A 412 -19.05 -11.18 5.81
C ILE A 412 -19.90 -9.90 5.84
N ALA A 413 -19.36 -8.81 6.42
CA ALA A 413 -20.06 -7.54 6.48
C ALA A 413 -20.40 -6.99 5.07
N SER A 414 -19.44 -7.05 4.14
CA SER A 414 -19.66 -6.62 2.75
C SER A 414 -20.71 -7.47 2.03
N LEU A 415 -20.70 -8.79 2.22
CA LEU A 415 -21.67 -9.68 1.63
C LEU A 415 -23.09 -9.44 2.17
N ILE A 416 -23.22 -9.25 3.49
CA ILE A 416 -24.51 -8.95 4.13
C ILE A 416 -25.00 -7.57 3.71
N TRP A 417 -24.13 -6.55 3.79
CA TRP A 417 -24.49 -5.17 3.44
C TRP A 417 -25.00 -5.03 2.01
N LEU A 418 -24.31 -5.65 1.05
CA LEU A 418 -24.66 -5.56 -0.37
C LEU A 418 -25.92 -6.35 -0.75
N ARG A 419 -26.56 -7.08 0.17
CA ARG A 419 -27.91 -7.63 -0.04
C ARG A 419 -28.99 -6.57 0.08
N PHE A 420 -28.75 -5.53 0.86
CA PHE A 420 -29.73 -4.49 1.18
C PHE A 420 -29.39 -3.16 0.52
N PHE A 421 -28.09 -2.92 0.25
CA PHE A 421 -27.59 -1.64 -0.20
C PHE A 421 -26.75 -1.76 -1.49
N SER A 422 -26.85 -0.78 -2.37
CA SER A 422 -26.13 -0.75 -3.65
C SER A 422 -24.65 -0.39 -3.52
N PHE A 423 -24.29 0.35 -2.49
CA PHE A 423 -22.95 0.88 -2.21
C PHE A 423 -22.62 0.74 -0.74
N GLY A 424 -21.33 0.72 -0.39
CA GLY A 424 -20.90 0.91 0.99
C GLY A 424 -21.26 2.33 1.50
N PRO A 425 -21.32 2.54 2.82
CA PRO A 425 -21.72 3.83 3.39
C PRO A 425 -20.81 5.00 2.95
N PHE A 426 -19.49 4.82 2.95
CA PHE A 426 -18.57 5.87 2.53
C PHE A 426 -18.51 6.02 1.01
N GLU A 427 -18.71 4.95 0.22
CA GLU A 427 -18.91 5.06 -1.22
C GLU A 427 -20.16 5.85 -1.58
N TRP A 428 -21.24 5.64 -0.84
CA TRP A 428 -22.47 6.39 -1.01
C TRP A 428 -22.27 7.89 -0.71
N LEU A 429 -21.63 8.19 0.41
CA LEU A 429 -21.29 9.57 0.78
C LEU A 429 -20.42 10.23 -0.29
N TRP A 430 -19.34 9.57 -0.67
CA TRP A 430 -18.41 10.07 -1.69
C TRP A 430 -19.12 10.33 -3.03
N ARG A 431 -19.98 9.43 -3.47
CA ARG A 431 -20.78 9.61 -4.69
C ARG A 431 -21.76 10.76 -4.54
N SER A 432 -22.51 10.85 -3.44
CA SER A 432 -23.47 11.92 -3.20
C SER A 432 -22.78 13.30 -3.22
N LEU A 433 -21.59 13.41 -2.63
CA LEU A 433 -20.78 14.62 -2.67
C LEU A 433 -20.22 14.90 -4.08
N THR A 434 -19.78 13.87 -4.80
CA THR A 434 -19.25 14.01 -6.18
C THR A 434 -20.30 14.57 -7.13
N TYR A 435 -21.53 14.10 -7.05
CA TYR A 435 -22.63 14.48 -7.95
C TYR A 435 -23.53 15.61 -7.38
N TRP A 436 -23.23 16.09 -6.16
CA TRP A 436 -24.03 17.12 -5.46
C TRP A 436 -25.49 16.73 -5.25
N ARG A 437 -25.79 15.42 -5.22
CA ARG A 437 -27.14 14.89 -5.02
C ARG A 437 -27.09 13.60 -4.21
N PRO A 438 -27.98 13.39 -3.22
CA PRO A 438 -28.09 12.12 -2.52
C PRO A 438 -28.35 10.99 -3.52
N GLN A 439 -27.53 9.96 -3.49
CA GLN A 439 -27.70 8.77 -4.32
C GLN A 439 -28.65 7.79 -3.64
N ARG A 440 -29.39 6.99 -4.42
CA ARG A 440 -30.21 5.90 -3.85
C ARG A 440 -29.28 4.86 -3.23
N LEU A 441 -29.42 4.64 -1.92
CA LEU A 441 -28.58 3.70 -1.18
C LEU A 441 -29.16 2.27 -1.20
N ILE A 442 -30.49 2.14 -1.13
CA ILE A 442 -31.19 0.86 -1.07
C ILE A 442 -31.10 0.16 -2.43
N ALA A 443 -30.78 -1.13 -2.41
CA ALA A 443 -30.79 -1.98 -3.61
C ALA A 443 -32.25 -2.22 -4.06
N GLU A 444 -32.48 -2.16 -5.37
CA GLU A 444 -33.77 -2.51 -5.98
C GLU A 444 -34.00 -4.01 -5.98
#